data_0d31130b2bc76e8d60ab15f486156610
#
_entry.id   0d31130b2bc76e8d60ab15f486156610
#
_cell.length_a   1.000
_cell.length_b   1.000
_cell.length_c   1.000
_cell.angle_alpha   90.00
_cell.angle_beta   90.00
_cell.angle_gamma   90.00
#
_symmetry.space_group_name_H-M   'P 1'
#
loop_
_entity.id
_entity.type
_entity.pdbx_description
1 polymer ?
#
loop_
_entity_poly.entity_id
_entity_poly.type
_entity_poly.pdbx_seq_one_letter_code
_entity_poly.pdbx_strand_id
1 'polypeptide(L)'
;KIGADFLKKLDPAAKVLISDPSWENHRALFTNAGFVVESYRYYDAARRGVNFDGMLADLSAATPGTIVLLHACCHNPTGYDITPAQWDQVIAVVKAKQLVPFLDMAYQGFGNGIAEDGAVIGKFVAAGLDFFVSTSFSKSFSLYGERVGALSVLCSGKEEADRVLSQLKIVIRTNYSNPPIHGGAVVAAVLGNP
;
A
#
# COMPACT_ATOMS: atom_id res chain seq x y z
N LYS A 1 -8.35 -0.61 -5.21
CA LYS A 1 -9.38 0.29 -5.75
C LYS A 1 -10.21 0.92 -4.63
N ILE A 2 -10.73 0.14 -3.66
CA ILE A 2 -11.55 0.67 -2.55
C ILE A 2 -10.84 1.78 -1.79
N GLY A 3 -9.56 1.58 -1.42
CA GLY A 3 -8.78 2.62 -0.75
C GLY A 3 -8.58 3.88 -1.60
N ALA A 4 -8.34 3.71 -2.91
CA ALA A 4 -8.20 4.84 -3.83
C ALA A 4 -9.51 5.64 -3.96
N ASP A 5 -10.66 4.95 -4.10
CA ASP A 5 -11.96 5.62 -4.16
C ASP A 5 -12.29 6.35 -2.85
N PHE A 6 -11.93 5.76 -1.72
CA PHE A 6 -12.10 6.39 -0.42
C PHE A 6 -11.21 7.64 -0.28
N LEU A 7 -9.92 7.54 -0.60
CA LEU A 7 -8.99 8.68 -0.57
C LEU A 7 -9.44 9.80 -1.49
N LYS A 8 -10.00 9.49 -2.66
CA LYS A 8 -10.54 10.51 -3.59
C LYS A 8 -11.72 11.28 -3.01
N LYS A 9 -12.51 10.66 -2.12
CA LYS A 9 -13.57 11.38 -1.39
C LYS A 9 -13.03 12.27 -0.30
N LEU A 10 -11.91 11.89 0.34
CA LEU A 10 -11.29 12.67 1.41
C LEU A 10 -10.57 13.91 0.88
N ASP A 11 -9.77 13.73 -0.16
CA ASP A 11 -9.06 14.82 -0.84
C ASP A 11 -9.13 14.65 -2.36
N PRO A 12 -10.10 15.30 -3.01
CA PRO A 12 -10.23 15.25 -4.46
C PRO A 12 -9.07 15.87 -5.23
N ALA A 13 -8.27 16.75 -4.59
CA ALA A 13 -7.16 17.46 -5.22
C ALA A 13 -5.81 16.76 -5.03
N ALA A 14 -5.74 15.76 -4.15
CA ALA A 14 -4.51 15.03 -3.88
C ALA A 14 -3.92 14.42 -5.16
N LYS A 15 -2.59 14.38 -5.21
CA LYS A 15 -1.83 13.64 -6.22
C LYS A 15 -1.43 12.28 -5.68
N VAL A 16 -1.07 11.38 -6.58
CA VAL A 16 -0.52 10.06 -6.24
C VAL A 16 0.86 9.92 -6.85
N LEU A 17 1.82 9.49 -6.04
CA LEU A 17 3.15 9.09 -6.48
C LEU A 17 3.27 7.57 -6.43
N ILE A 18 3.72 6.96 -7.52
CA ILE A 18 4.06 5.53 -7.63
C ILE A 18 5.53 5.38 -7.99
N SER A 19 6.13 4.23 -7.72
CA SER A 19 7.52 3.95 -8.12
C SER A 19 7.67 3.93 -9.65
N ASP A 20 8.86 4.26 -10.15
CA ASP A 20 9.24 4.08 -11.55
C ASP A 20 10.39 3.05 -11.64
N PRO A 21 10.12 1.86 -12.24
CA PRO A 21 8.83 1.31 -12.65
C PRO A 21 7.94 0.90 -11.46
N SER A 22 6.67 0.63 -11.74
CA SER A 22 5.71 0.07 -10.79
C SER A 22 4.91 -1.06 -11.45
N TRP A 23 4.16 -1.84 -10.66
CA TRP A 23 3.17 -2.74 -11.24
C TRP A 23 2.17 -1.92 -12.08
N GLU A 24 2.00 -2.28 -13.34
CA GLU A 24 1.26 -1.50 -14.34
C GLU A 24 -0.15 -1.07 -13.88
N ASN A 25 -0.81 -1.96 -13.13
CA ASN A 25 -2.17 -1.70 -12.65
C ASN A 25 -2.25 -0.62 -11.57
N HIS A 26 -1.15 -0.28 -10.89
CA HIS A 26 -1.15 0.81 -9.91
C HIS A 26 -1.57 2.15 -10.54
N ARG A 27 -0.96 2.48 -11.68
CA ARG A 27 -1.31 3.71 -12.41
C ARG A 27 -2.77 3.70 -12.87
N ALA A 28 -3.20 2.62 -13.51
CA ALA A 28 -4.57 2.48 -14.00
C ALA A 28 -5.59 2.58 -12.86
N LEU A 29 -5.31 1.94 -11.73
CA LEU A 29 -6.20 1.90 -10.56
C LEU A 29 -6.45 3.29 -9.98
N PHE A 30 -5.39 4.09 -9.77
CA PHE A 30 -5.51 5.43 -9.21
C PHE A 30 -6.04 6.44 -10.26
N THR A 31 -5.63 6.31 -11.53
CA THR A 31 -6.20 7.13 -12.62
C THR A 31 -7.70 6.90 -12.75
N ASN A 32 -8.15 5.64 -12.70
CA ASN A 32 -9.58 5.30 -12.74
C ASN A 32 -10.34 5.68 -11.46
N ALA A 33 -9.64 6.04 -10.39
CA ALA A 33 -10.24 6.67 -9.22
C ALA A 33 -10.31 8.20 -9.36
N GLY A 34 -9.76 8.77 -10.44
CA GLY A 34 -9.78 10.21 -10.77
C GLY A 34 -8.58 10.99 -10.26
N PHE A 35 -7.47 10.32 -9.88
CA PHE A 35 -6.25 11.00 -9.44
C PHE A 35 -5.32 11.33 -10.60
N VAL A 36 -4.54 12.41 -10.43
CA VAL A 36 -3.31 12.65 -11.19
C VAL A 36 -2.23 11.76 -10.59
N VAL A 37 -1.65 10.89 -11.43
CA VAL A 37 -0.62 9.92 -11.01
C VAL A 37 0.72 10.30 -11.62
N GLU A 38 1.67 10.65 -10.76
CA GLU A 38 3.05 10.93 -11.09
C GLU A 38 3.95 9.78 -10.60
N SER A 39 5.23 9.80 -10.93
CA SER A 39 6.17 8.76 -10.49
C SER A 39 7.31 9.35 -9.67
N TYR A 40 7.83 8.57 -8.72
CA TYR A 40 9.11 8.82 -8.08
C TYR A 40 10.16 7.82 -8.59
N ARG A 41 11.40 8.26 -8.66
CA ARG A 41 12.53 7.40 -9.06
C ARG A 41 12.69 6.25 -8.09
N TYR A 42 12.81 5.05 -8.61
CA TYR A 42 12.97 3.85 -7.78
C TYR A 42 14.08 2.93 -8.28
N TYR A 43 14.17 2.65 -9.59
CA TYR A 43 15.12 1.70 -10.14
C TYR A 43 16.24 2.40 -10.91
N ASP A 44 17.48 1.95 -10.69
CA ASP A 44 18.65 2.32 -11.45
C ASP A 44 19.10 1.12 -12.31
N ALA A 45 18.84 1.19 -13.61
CA ALA A 45 19.18 0.13 -14.55
C ALA A 45 20.70 -0.05 -14.73
N ALA A 46 21.48 1.03 -14.58
CA ALA A 46 22.94 0.97 -14.74
C ALA A 46 23.59 0.25 -13.53
N ARG A 47 23.06 0.47 -12.33
CA ARG A 47 23.54 -0.15 -11.09
C ARG A 47 22.81 -1.46 -10.76
N ARG A 48 21.74 -1.77 -11.48
CA ARG A 48 20.85 -2.90 -11.20
C ARG A 48 20.43 -2.94 -9.73
N GLY A 49 19.78 -1.86 -9.26
CA GLY A 49 19.40 -1.71 -7.87
C GLY A 49 18.45 -0.55 -7.64
N VAL A 50 18.18 -0.26 -6.39
CA VAL A 50 17.31 0.87 -6.03
C VAL A 50 18.06 2.19 -6.16
N ASN A 51 17.48 3.16 -6.86
CA ASN A 51 17.91 4.57 -6.86
C ASN A 51 17.38 5.27 -5.60
N PHE A 52 17.94 4.91 -4.46
CA PHE A 52 17.41 5.34 -3.17
C PHE A 52 17.52 6.86 -2.96
N ASP A 53 18.61 7.46 -3.36
CA ASP A 53 18.80 8.93 -3.27
C ASP A 53 17.77 9.67 -4.13
N GLY A 54 17.52 9.15 -5.33
CA GLY A 54 16.48 9.66 -6.22
C GLY A 54 15.09 9.54 -5.62
N MET A 55 14.77 8.38 -5.03
CA MET A 55 13.52 8.16 -4.32
C MET A 55 13.31 9.18 -3.20
N LEU A 56 14.29 9.33 -2.30
CA LEU A 56 14.18 10.27 -1.19
C LEU A 56 14.06 11.72 -1.66
N ALA A 57 14.78 12.10 -2.71
CA ALA A 57 14.70 13.46 -3.27
C ALA A 57 13.30 13.74 -3.81
N ASP A 58 12.71 12.81 -4.56
CA ASP A 58 11.37 12.96 -5.14
C ASP A 58 10.28 13.00 -4.05
N LEU A 59 10.35 12.11 -3.05
CA LEU A 59 9.43 12.13 -1.92
C LEU A 59 9.58 13.42 -1.09
N SER A 60 10.80 13.92 -0.93
CA SER A 60 11.07 15.18 -0.22
C SER A 60 10.55 16.41 -0.96
N ALA A 61 10.42 16.35 -2.27
CA ALA A 61 9.86 17.41 -3.11
C ALA A 61 8.33 17.38 -3.18
N ALA A 62 7.69 16.30 -2.73
CA ALA A 62 6.24 16.15 -2.77
C ALA A 62 5.54 17.16 -1.84
N THR A 63 4.35 17.59 -2.25
CA THR A 63 3.50 18.48 -1.45
C THR A 63 2.76 17.71 -0.35
N PRO A 64 2.47 18.33 0.80
CA PRO A 64 1.64 17.71 1.83
C PRO A 64 0.32 17.16 1.29
N GLY A 65 -0.14 16.04 1.83
CA GLY A 65 -1.35 15.35 1.36
C GLY A 65 -1.16 14.47 0.12
N THR A 66 0.02 14.50 -0.52
CA THR A 66 0.31 13.58 -1.63
C THR A 66 0.28 12.13 -1.16
N ILE A 67 -0.48 11.29 -1.85
CA ILE A 67 -0.54 9.85 -1.59
C ILE A 67 0.70 9.20 -2.20
N VAL A 68 1.44 8.43 -1.39
CA VAL A 68 2.61 7.70 -1.85
C VAL A 68 2.35 6.21 -1.79
N LEU A 69 2.31 5.57 -2.95
CA LEU A 69 2.19 4.12 -3.05
C LEU A 69 3.57 3.47 -2.92
N LEU A 70 3.71 2.60 -1.94
CA LEU A 70 4.96 1.93 -1.60
C LEU A 70 4.74 0.41 -1.61
N HIS A 71 5.59 -0.35 -2.31
CA HIS A 71 5.60 -1.81 -2.14
C HIS A 71 6.23 -2.13 -0.78
N ALA A 72 5.50 -2.85 0.07
CA ALA A 72 5.98 -3.21 1.41
C ALA A 72 7.14 -4.21 1.35
N CYS A 73 7.11 -5.13 0.39
CA CYS A 73 8.13 -6.13 0.10
C CYS A 73 8.00 -6.62 -1.34
N CYS A 74 9.04 -7.27 -1.86
CA CYS A 74 9.07 -7.93 -3.17
C CYS A 74 8.58 -7.01 -4.28
N HIS A 75 9.28 -5.90 -4.48
CA HIS A 75 8.89 -4.84 -5.42
C HIS A 75 8.66 -5.38 -6.85
N ASN A 76 7.46 -5.18 -7.36
CA ASN A 76 7.08 -5.57 -8.71
C ASN A 76 7.13 -4.35 -9.65
N PRO A 77 7.93 -4.36 -10.75
CA PRO A 77 8.53 -5.54 -11.40
C PRO A 77 10.01 -5.77 -11.10
N THR A 78 10.68 -4.94 -10.30
CA THR A 78 12.14 -4.93 -10.24
C THR A 78 12.76 -6.07 -9.42
N GLY A 79 12.06 -6.58 -8.41
CA GLY A 79 12.60 -7.53 -7.45
C GLY A 79 13.65 -6.94 -6.49
N TYR A 80 13.85 -5.62 -6.49
CA TYR A 80 14.75 -4.94 -5.57
C TYR A 80 13.97 -4.19 -4.51
N ASP A 81 14.27 -4.47 -3.25
CA ASP A 81 13.63 -3.84 -2.09
C ASP A 81 14.60 -2.88 -1.39
N ILE A 82 14.06 -1.89 -0.73
CA ILE A 82 14.84 -1.02 0.15
C ILE A 82 15.10 -1.74 1.49
N THR A 83 16.25 -1.44 2.09
CA THR A 83 16.68 -2.04 3.36
C THR A 83 15.86 -1.52 4.55
N PRO A 84 15.87 -2.22 5.70
CA PRO A 84 15.23 -1.72 6.93
C PRO A 84 15.68 -0.32 7.35
N ALA A 85 16.96 0.03 7.17
CA ALA A 85 17.49 1.36 7.47
C ALA A 85 17.01 2.42 6.47
N GLN A 86 16.84 2.05 5.21
CA GLN A 86 16.25 2.93 4.20
C GLN A 86 14.76 3.18 4.46
N TRP A 87 14.03 2.18 4.95
CA TRP A 87 12.65 2.36 5.40
C TRP A 87 12.53 3.43 6.50
N ASP A 88 13.47 3.46 7.46
CA ASP A 88 13.47 4.50 8.51
C ASP A 88 13.59 5.91 7.92
N GLN A 89 14.42 6.07 6.88
CA GLN A 89 14.56 7.35 6.17
C GLN A 89 13.31 7.72 5.37
N VAL A 90 12.71 6.76 4.66
CA VAL A 90 11.44 6.98 3.94
C VAL A 90 10.33 7.41 4.90
N ILE A 91 10.19 6.73 6.04
CA ILE A 91 9.20 7.05 7.07
C ILE A 91 9.42 8.45 7.63
N ALA A 92 10.68 8.83 7.88
CA ALA A 92 11.01 10.19 8.33
C ALA A 92 10.58 11.26 7.31
N VAL A 93 10.83 11.03 6.01
CA VAL A 93 10.38 11.93 4.94
C VAL A 93 8.86 11.97 4.85
N VAL A 94 8.19 10.82 4.85
CA VAL A 94 6.72 10.72 4.81
C VAL A 94 6.10 11.54 5.95
N LYS A 95 6.63 11.40 7.15
CA LYS A 95 6.17 12.14 8.33
C LYS A 95 6.44 13.65 8.21
N ALA A 96 7.67 14.03 7.88
CA ALA A 96 8.07 15.44 7.77
C ALA A 96 7.31 16.19 6.68
N LYS A 97 6.96 15.51 5.60
CA LYS A 97 6.24 16.08 4.45
C LYS A 97 4.73 15.90 4.53
N GLN A 98 4.22 15.27 5.59
CA GLN A 98 2.79 14.99 5.76
C GLN A 98 2.20 14.26 4.53
N LEU A 99 2.92 13.27 4.02
CA LEU A 99 2.46 12.44 2.91
C LEU A 99 1.49 11.37 3.45
N VAL A 100 0.63 10.86 2.58
CA VAL A 100 -0.33 9.79 2.90
C VAL A 100 0.22 8.45 2.39
N PRO A 101 0.79 7.61 3.26
CA PRO A 101 1.36 6.34 2.83
C PRO A 101 0.27 5.31 2.52
N PHE A 102 0.43 4.66 1.36
CA PHE A 102 -0.37 3.51 0.94
C PHE A 102 0.58 2.35 0.64
N LEU A 103 0.61 1.35 1.51
CA LEU A 103 1.47 0.18 1.37
C LEU A 103 0.74 -0.89 0.56
N ASP A 104 1.42 -1.45 -0.45
CA ASP A 104 0.93 -2.62 -1.19
C ASP A 104 1.77 -3.85 -0.84
N MET A 105 1.11 -4.93 -0.41
CA MET A 105 1.74 -6.14 0.08
C MET A 105 1.11 -7.37 -0.58
N ALA A 106 1.59 -7.69 -1.78
CA ALA A 106 1.08 -8.82 -2.55
C ALA A 106 1.90 -10.12 -2.34
N TYR A 107 3.11 -10.01 -1.82
CA TYR A 107 4.10 -11.09 -1.80
C TYR A 107 4.70 -11.34 -0.42
N GLN A 108 4.00 -11.05 0.67
CA GLN A 108 4.49 -11.35 2.03
C GLN A 108 4.83 -12.83 2.17
N GLY A 109 6.04 -13.11 2.66
CA GLY A 109 6.58 -14.45 2.81
C GLY A 109 7.44 -14.95 1.65
N PHE A 110 7.52 -14.18 0.54
CA PHE A 110 8.33 -14.55 -0.64
C PHE A 110 9.70 -13.88 -0.66
N GLY A 111 9.94 -12.89 0.17
CA GLY A 111 11.24 -12.21 0.29
C GLY A 111 12.14 -12.91 1.29
N ASN A 112 12.16 -12.42 2.52
CA ASN A 112 13.01 -12.92 3.60
C ASN A 112 12.24 -13.74 4.65
N GLY A 113 10.92 -13.76 4.58
CA GLY A 113 10.05 -14.46 5.51
C GLY A 113 8.80 -13.64 5.84
N ILE A 114 7.79 -14.28 6.42
CA ILE A 114 6.50 -13.64 6.73
C ILE A 114 6.69 -12.46 7.69
N ALA A 115 7.52 -12.64 8.74
CA ALA A 115 7.75 -11.61 9.74
C ALA A 115 8.61 -10.47 9.19
N GLU A 116 9.69 -10.80 8.49
CA GLU A 116 10.64 -9.84 7.90
C GLU A 116 9.98 -8.98 6.84
N ASP A 117 9.22 -9.59 5.93
CA ASP A 117 8.51 -8.89 4.85
C ASP A 117 7.40 -7.97 5.40
N GLY A 118 6.78 -8.35 6.53
CA GLY A 118 5.77 -7.55 7.22
C GLY A 118 6.33 -6.50 8.19
N ALA A 119 7.62 -6.52 8.49
CA ALA A 119 8.23 -5.68 9.54
C ALA A 119 8.06 -4.17 9.30
N VAL A 120 7.97 -3.75 8.05
CA VAL A 120 7.76 -2.34 7.67
C VAL A 120 6.45 -1.79 8.25
N ILE A 121 5.39 -2.60 8.35
CA ILE A 121 4.11 -2.18 8.92
C ILE A 121 4.31 -1.72 10.37
N GLY A 122 5.06 -2.50 11.17
CA GLY A 122 5.41 -2.13 12.55
C GLY A 122 6.19 -0.84 12.66
N LYS A 123 7.07 -0.53 11.68
CA LYS A 123 7.81 0.74 11.63
C LYS A 123 6.89 1.94 11.41
N PHE A 124 5.91 1.85 10.50
CA PHE A 124 4.92 2.91 10.28
C PHE A 124 4.04 3.12 11.53
N VAL A 125 3.61 2.03 12.19
CA VAL A 125 2.88 2.09 13.48
C VAL A 125 3.70 2.79 14.55
N ALA A 126 4.96 2.39 14.72
CA ALA A 126 5.87 2.99 15.72
C ALA A 126 6.16 4.47 15.45
N ALA A 127 6.12 4.90 14.19
CA ALA A 127 6.26 6.31 13.81
C ALA A 127 5.01 7.15 14.11
N GLY A 128 3.88 6.53 14.48
CA GLY A 128 2.61 7.20 14.75
C GLY A 128 1.98 7.80 13.50
N LEU A 129 2.08 7.10 12.38
CA LEU A 129 1.50 7.52 11.11
C LEU A 129 0.18 6.79 10.87
N ASP A 130 -0.80 7.51 10.34
CA ASP A 130 -1.98 6.92 9.73
C ASP A 130 -1.63 6.47 8.32
N PHE A 131 -2.01 5.27 7.92
CA PHE A 131 -1.65 4.72 6.62
C PHE A 131 -2.61 3.61 6.16
N PHE A 132 -2.50 3.28 4.89
CA PHE A 132 -3.28 2.22 4.24
C PHE A 132 -2.37 1.04 3.93
N VAL A 133 -2.90 -0.17 4.07
CA VAL A 133 -2.24 -1.40 3.62
C VAL A 133 -3.21 -2.21 2.77
N SER A 134 -2.84 -2.50 1.53
CA SER A 134 -3.51 -3.52 0.73
C SER A 134 -2.72 -4.83 0.79
N THR A 135 -3.37 -5.89 1.25
CA THR A 135 -2.79 -7.23 1.30
C THR A 135 -3.52 -8.14 0.34
N SER A 136 -2.77 -8.90 -0.47
CA SER A 136 -3.34 -9.88 -1.40
C SER A 136 -3.01 -11.29 -0.94
N PHE A 137 -3.99 -12.18 -1.02
CA PHE A 137 -3.82 -13.63 -0.81
C PHE A 137 -3.73 -14.42 -2.13
N SER A 138 -3.69 -13.72 -3.27
CA SER A 138 -3.58 -14.36 -4.58
C SER A 138 -2.30 -15.20 -4.70
N LYS A 139 -1.16 -14.73 -4.17
CA LYS A 139 0.13 -15.42 -4.27
C LYS A 139 0.41 -16.23 -3.01
N SER A 140 0.37 -15.63 -1.83
CA SER A 140 0.73 -16.28 -0.57
C SER A 140 -0.13 -17.48 -0.21
N PHE A 141 -1.39 -17.51 -0.62
CA PHE A 141 -2.33 -18.63 -0.44
C PHE A 141 -2.68 -19.33 -1.76
N SER A 142 -2.09 -18.94 -2.89
CA SER A 142 -2.42 -19.45 -4.22
C SER A 142 -3.92 -19.29 -4.61
N LEU A 143 -4.56 -18.25 -4.07
CA LEU A 143 -5.99 -18.00 -4.23
C LEU A 143 -6.30 -16.99 -5.35
N TYR A 144 -5.60 -17.06 -6.48
CA TYR A 144 -5.76 -16.12 -7.60
C TYR A 144 -7.21 -16.01 -8.09
N GLY A 145 -7.88 -17.13 -8.25
CA GLY A 145 -9.26 -17.21 -8.74
C GLY A 145 -10.29 -16.78 -7.72
N GLU A 146 -9.97 -16.85 -6.43
CA GLU A 146 -10.91 -16.58 -5.34
C GLU A 146 -11.07 -15.07 -5.03
N ARG A 147 -10.24 -14.23 -5.62
CA ARG A 147 -10.29 -12.76 -5.48
C ARG A 147 -10.27 -12.30 -4.03
N VAL A 148 -9.32 -12.80 -3.23
CA VAL A 148 -9.20 -12.53 -1.80
C VAL A 148 -8.07 -11.55 -1.51
N GLY A 149 -8.39 -10.52 -0.76
CA GLY A 149 -7.45 -9.54 -0.24
C GLY A 149 -8.08 -8.76 0.91
N ALA A 150 -7.28 -7.94 1.56
CA ALA A 150 -7.73 -7.09 2.64
C ALA A 150 -7.23 -5.66 2.43
N LEU A 151 -8.04 -4.69 2.82
CA LEU A 151 -7.63 -3.31 3.02
C LEU A 151 -7.64 -3.03 4.52
N SER A 152 -6.50 -2.71 5.08
CA SER A 152 -6.36 -2.25 6.46
C SER A 152 -6.06 -0.76 6.46
N VAL A 153 -6.68 -0.03 7.39
CA VAL A 153 -6.44 1.39 7.58
C VAL A 153 -6.06 1.61 9.05
N LEU A 154 -4.86 2.09 9.30
CA LEU A 154 -4.47 2.53 10.62
C LEU A 154 -5.07 3.92 10.87
N CYS A 155 -5.71 4.09 11.99
CA CYS A 155 -6.35 5.32 12.42
C CYS A 155 -5.84 5.71 13.81
N SER A 156 -5.97 6.99 14.15
CA SER A 156 -5.54 7.55 15.45
C SER A 156 -6.31 6.97 16.65
N GLY A 157 -7.48 6.39 16.41
CA GLY A 157 -8.30 5.79 17.46
C GLY A 157 -9.60 5.19 16.97
N LYS A 158 -10.34 4.58 17.91
CA LYS A 158 -11.57 3.83 17.60
C LYS A 158 -12.64 4.67 16.91
N GLU A 159 -12.87 5.90 17.35
CA GLU A 159 -13.90 6.76 16.76
C GLU A 159 -13.61 7.09 15.29
N GLU A 160 -12.35 7.36 14.97
CA GLU A 160 -11.93 7.57 13.59
C GLU A 160 -12.07 6.30 12.77
N ALA A 161 -11.63 5.15 13.30
CA ALA A 161 -11.76 3.87 12.64
C ALA A 161 -13.23 3.53 12.32
N ASP A 162 -14.16 3.80 13.24
CA ASP A 162 -15.59 3.58 13.03
C ASP A 162 -16.14 4.48 11.91
N ARG A 163 -15.71 5.77 11.86
CA ARG A 163 -16.07 6.69 10.76
C ARG A 163 -15.50 6.23 9.42
N VAL A 164 -14.21 5.88 9.37
CA VAL A 164 -13.55 5.38 8.16
C VAL A 164 -14.25 4.11 7.66
N LEU A 165 -14.49 3.15 8.55
CA LEU A 165 -15.18 1.91 8.19
C LEU A 165 -16.58 2.16 7.62
N SER A 166 -17.33 3.11 8.18
CA SER A 166 -18.66 3.46 7.69
C SER A 166 -18.62 3.97 6.25
N GLN A 167 -17.62 4.79 5.90
CA GLN A 167 -17.45 5.32 4.55
C GLN A 167 -16.91 4.26 3.57
N LEU A 168 -16.00 3.40 4.01
CA LEU A 168 -15.54 2.26 3.21
C LEU A 168 -16.69 1.31 2.84
N LYS A 169 -17.63 1.06 3.77
CA LYS A 169 -18.83 0.25 3.49
C LYS A 169 -19.68 0.87 2.37
N ILE A 170 -19.82 2.20 2.30
CA ILE A 170 -20.52 2.89 1.21
C ILE A 170 -19.78 2.68 -0.11
N VAL A 171 -18.46 2.85 -0.13
CA VAL A 171 -17.62 2.61 -1.32
C VAL A 171 -17.76 1.17 -1.80
N ILE A 172 -17.69 0.20 -0.90
CA ILE A 172 -17.86 -1.23 -1.21
C ILE A 172 -19.25 -1.48 -1.77
N ARG A 173 -20.29 -0.95 -1.12
CA ARG A 173 -21.68 -1.17 -1.53
C ARG A 173 -21.95 -0.70 -2.95
N THR A 174 -21.37 0.40 -3.36
CA THR A 174 -21.55 0.96 -4.70
C THR A 174 -20.67 0.32 -5.77
N ASN A 175 -19.56 -0.34 -5.40
CA ASN A 175 -18.68 -1.03 -6.34
C ASN A 175 -19.16 -2.46 -6.65
N TYR A 176 -19.38 -3.31 -5.61
CA TYR A 176 -19.70 -4.73 -5.80
C TYR A 176 -20.58 -5.30 -4.69
N SER A 177 -21.20 -4.45 -3.87
CA SER A 177 -22.11 -4.79 -2.77
C SER A 177 -21.40 -5.41 -1.55
N ASN A 178 -20.79 -6.58 -1.70
CA ASN A 178 -19.97 -7.29 -0.72
C ASN A 178 -19.06 -8.30 -1.44
N PRO A 179 -17.90 -8.64 -0.84
CA PRO A 179 -17.00 -9.62 -1.44
C PRO A 179 -17.60 -11.02 -1.43
N PRO A 180 -17.16 -11.91 -2.35
CA PRO A 180 -17.48 -13.33 -2.23
C PRO A 180 -16.90 -13.89 -0.93
N ILE A 181 -17.61 -14.81 -0.29
CA ILE A 181 -17.26 -15.31 1.04
C ILE A 181 -16.33 -16.54 1.00
N HIS A 182 -16.31 -17.30 -0.11
CA HIS A 182 -15.59 -18.56 -0.20
C HIS A 182 -14.08 -18.40 0.05
N GLY A 183 -13.41 -17.53 -0.67
CA GLY A 183 -11.96 -17.31 -0.51
C GLY A 183 -11.58 -16.82 0.87
N GLY A 184 -12.37 -15.91 1.46
CA GLY A 184 -12.18 -15.47 2.84
C GLY A 184 -12.36 -16.62 3.86
N ALA A 185 -13.34 -17.50 3.64
CA ALA A 185 -13.55 -18.68 4.47
C ALA A 185 -12.37 -19.66 4.39
N VAL A 186 -11.78 -19.85 3.20
CA VAL A 186 -10.55 -20.68 3.04
C VAL A 186 -9.40 -20.12 3.86
N VAL A 187 -9.13 -18.81 3.77
CA VAL A 187 -8.08 -18.15 4.56
C VAL A 187 -8.34 -18.32 6.06
N ALA A 188 -9.56 -18.07 6.51
CA ALA A 188 -9.95 -18.21 7.92
C ALA A 188 -9.80 -19.66 8.43
N ALA A 189 -10.17 -20.64 7.62
CA ALA A 189 -10.03 -22.06 7.96
C ALA A 189 -8.57 -22.48 8.10
N VAL A 190 -7.69 -22.01 7.19
CA VAL A 190 -6.25 -22.31 7.22
C VAL A 190 -5.60 -21.67 8.44
N LEU A 191 -5.86 -20.39 8.71
CA LEU A 191 -5.26 -19.68 9.85
C LEU A 191 -5.85 -20.07 11.20
N GLY A 192 -7.08 -20.57 11.23
CA GLY A 192 -7.75 -21.03 12.44
C GLY A 192 -7.45 -22.49 12.80
N ASN A 193 -6.70 -23.21 11.98
CA ASN A 193 -6.34 -24.61 12.23
C ASN A 193 -4.85 -24.70 12.53
N PRO A 194 -4.45 -24.92 13.80
CA PRO A 194 -3.04 -24.96 14.25
C PRO A 194 -2.26 -26.14 13.68
#